data_00ae780b694c4b9c4984bf1654195a60
#
_entry.id   00ae780b694c4b9c4984bf1654195a60
#
_cell.length_a   1.000
_cell.length_b   1.000
_cell.length_c   1.000
_cell.angle_alpha   90.00
_cell.angle_beta   90.00
_cell.angle_gamma   90.00
#
_symmetry.space_group_name_H-M   'P 1'
#
loop_
_entity.id
_entity.type
_entity.pdbx_description
1 polymer ?
#
loop_
_entity_poly.entity_id
_entity_poly.type
_entity_poly.pdbx_seq_one_letter_code
_entity_poly.pdbx_strand_id
1 'polypeptide(L)'
;MMMASSFAGMGFGNAGVHLCHGLSYPISSQGKSYFDKHYSKEHPLIPHGLSVVCTAPADFLFTTCADPKRHLEASQLLGSDLPNTASPDTIANVLADQLRSFMSDFGCPNGLKQMGFDRSNVDKLAEAALNSFRSNPISPREIDFDSVSDIYEKS
;
A
#
# COMPACT_ATOMS: atom_id res chain seq x y z
N MET A 1 -16.60 -1.11 -11.47
CA MET A 1 -15.84 -1.10 -10.19
C MET A 1 -16.45 -2.04 -9.14
N MET A 2 -17.76 -2.04 -8.85
CA MET A 2 -18.38 -2.93 -7.84
C MET A 2 -18.09 -4.42 -8.08
N MET A 3 -18.23 -4.91 -9.32
CA MET A 3 -17.89 -6.30 -9.66
C MET A 3 -16.42 -6.60 -9.44
N ALA A 4 -15.52 -5.70 -9.86
CA ALA A 4 -14.08 -5.86 -9.63
C ALA A 4 -13.74 -5.94 -8.12
N SER A 5 -14.35 -5.08 -7.31
CA SER A 5 -14.20 -5.12 -5.86
C SER A 5 -14.73 -6.42 -5.25
N SER A 6 -15.87 -6.94 -5.74
CA SER A 6 -16.43 -8.20 -5.27
C SER A 6 -15.52 -9.39 -5.61
N PHE A 7 -14.97 -9.43 -6.83
CA PHE A 7 -14.00 -10.48 -7.21
C PHE A 7 -12.71 -10.38 -6.41
N ALA A 8 -12.19 -9.17 -6.17
CA ALA A 8 -11.04 -8.98 -5.29
C ALA A 8 -11.34 -9.51 -3.89
N GLY A 9 -12.53 -9.19 -3.33
CA GLY A 9 -12.97 -9.67 -2.03
C GLY A 9 -13.04 -11.20 -1.93
N MET A 10 -13.52 -11.88 -2.96
CA MET A 10 -13.51 -13.34 -3.02
C MET A 10 -12.08 -13.89 -3.08
N GLY A 11 -11.19 -13.24 -3.85
CA GLY A 11 -9.79 -13.62 -3.96
C GLY A 11 -9.06 -13.53 -2.62
N PHE A 12 -9.03 -12.36 -2.03
CA PHE A 12 -8.31 -12.16 -0.76
C PHE A 12 -9.02 -12.78 0.45
N GLY A 13 -10.31 -13.05 0.36
CA GLY A 13 -11.03 -13.79 1.39
C GLY A 13 -10.48 -15.20 1.62
N ASN A 14 -9.92 -15.81 0.57
CA ASN A 14 -9.24 -17.10 0.64
C ASN A 14 -7.71 -16.97 0.84
N ALA A 15 -7.07 -16.08 0.07
CA ALA A 15 -5.61 -15.92 0.08
C ALA A 15 -5.10 -15.10 1.27
N GLY A 16 -5.96 -14.32 1.89
CA GLY A 16 -5.56 -13.31 2.87
C GLY A 16 -5.05 -12.02 2.23
N VAL A 17 -4.64 -11.10 3.07
CA VAL A 17 -4.04 -9.81 2.70
C VAL A 17 -2.75 -9.60 3.50
N HIS A 18 -1.76 -8.91 2.94
CA HIS A 18 -0.49 -8.69 3.63
C HIS A 18 -0.15 -7.21 3.82
N LEU A 19 1.06 -6.79 3.54
CA LEU A 19 1.63 -5.51 3.97
C LEU A 19 0.75 -4.29 3.74
N CYS A 20 0.22 -4.04 2.54
CA CYS A 20 -0.65 -2.88 2.31
C CYS A 20 -1.79 -2.79 3.34
N HIS A 21 -2.39 -3.92 3.71
CA HIS A 21 -3.43 -3.95 4.75
C HIS A 21 -2.84 -3.89 6.16
N GLY A 22 -1.76 -4.61 6.44
CA GLY A 22 -1.08 -4.56 7.74
C GLY A 22 -0.64 -3.15 8.11
N LEU A 23 -0.07 -2.44 7.16
CA LEU A 23 0.37 -1.06 7.29
C LEU A 23 -0.81 -0.06 7.36
N SER A 24 -1.96 -0.40 6.78
CA SER A 24 -3.14 0.47 6.76
C SER A 24 -3.81 0.67 8.11
N TYR A 25 -3.78 -0.33 8.99
CA TYR A 25 -4.48 -0.28 10.27
C TYR A 25 -3.95 0.83 11.20
N PRO A 26 -2.64 0.98 11.43
CA PRO A 26 -2.11 2.10 12.18
C PRO A 26 -2.42 3.45 11.53
N ILE A 27 -2.35 3.56 10.21
CA ILE A 27 -2.68 4.79 9.48
C ILE A 27 -4.12 5.20 9.77
N SER A 28 -5.07 4.29 9.60
CA SER A 28 -6.49 4.58 9.85
C SER A 28 -6.78 4.91 11.31
N SER A 29 -6.12 4.24 12.26
CA SER A 29 -6.38 4.44 13.69
C SER A 29 -5.72 5.69 14.27
N GLN A 30 -4.60 6.13 13.70
CA GLN A 30 -3.82 7.27 14.19
C GLN A 30 -4.05 8.56 13.39
N GLY A 31 -4.63 8.47 12.19
CA GLY A 31 -4.91 9.62 11.31
C GLY A 31 -6.10 10.45 11.79
N LYS A 32 -5.86 11.29 12.80
CA LYS A 32 -6.90 12.10 13.45
C LYS A 32 -7.02 13.54 12.89
N SER A 33 -6.23 13.89 11.89
CA SER A 33 -6.21 15.23 11.30
C SER A 33 -6.65 15.28 9.84
N TYR A 34 -6.84 14.12 9.21
CA TYR A 34 -7.25 14.05 7.82
C TYR A 34 -8.77 14.09 7.67
N PHE A 35 -9.24 14.96 6.77
CA PHE A 35 -10.64 15.06 6.38
C PHE A 35 -10.79 14.73 4.91
N ASP A 36 -11.47 13.62 4.63
CA ASP A 36 -11.78 13.28 3.24
C ASP A 36 -13.02 14.04 2.76
N LYS A 37 -12.85 14.78 1.64
CA LYS A 37 -13.90 15.64 1.07
C LYS A 37 -15.16 14.88 0.62
N HIS A 38 -15.05 13.58 0.39
CA HIS A 38 -16.14 12.73 -0.09
C HIS A 38 -16.89 12.01 1.04
N TYR A 39 -16.36 12.02 2.28
CA TYR A 39 -16.95 11.30 3.41
C TYR A 39 -17.54 12.25 4.46
N SER A 40 -16.71 12.90 5.23
CA SER A 40 -17.18 13.76 6.32
C SER A 40 -16.33 15.01 6.42
N LYS A 41 -17.02 16.15 6.62
CA LYS A 41 -16.36 17.43 6.93
C LYS A 41 -16.32 17.71 8.44
N GLU A 42 -17.05 16.92 9.22
CA GLU A 42 -17.21 17.14 10.66
C GLU A 42 -16.25 16.28 11.50
N HIS A 43 -15.91 15.11 10.99
CA HIS A 43 -15.05 14.16 11.68
C HIS A 43 -13.85 13.76 10.82
N PRO A 44 -12.62 13.79 11.37
CA PRO A 44 -11.46 13.28 10.68
C PRO A 44 -11.63 11.77 10.41
N LEU A 45 -11.38 11.35 9.18
CA LEU A 45 -11.49 9.98 8.75
C LEU A 45 -10.54 9.72 7.60
N ILE A 46 -9.68 8.73 7.73
CA ILE A 46 -8.95 8.15 6.60
C ILE A 46 -9.75 6.93 6.13
N PRO A 47 -10.40 6.98 4.95
CA PRO A 47 -11.08 5.83 4.39
C PRO A 47 -10.13 4.63 4.24
N HIS A 48 -10.61 3.43 4.55
CA HIS A 48 -9.78 2.23 4.53
C HIS A 48 -9.03 2.04 3.20
N GLY A 49 -9.70 2.20 2.07
CA GLY A 49 -9.05 2.09 0.76
C GLY A 49 -7.90 3.07 0.56
N LEU A 50 -8.01 4.30 1.07
CA LEU A 50 -6.92 5.29 1.02
C LEU A 50 -5.75 4.86 1.90
N SER A 51 -6.01 4.38 3.12
CA SER A 51 -4.93 3.90 4.01
C SER A 51 -4.20 2.67 3.45
N VAL A 52 -4.87 1.85 2.65
CA VAL A 52 -4.26 0.69 1.98
C VAL A 52 -3.40 1.13 0.81
N VAL A 53 -3.93 1.99 -0.07
CA VAL A 53 -3.24 2.35 -1.31
C VAL A 53 -2.06 3.29 -1.10
N CYS A 54 -2.06 4.09 -0.03
CA CYS A 54 -0.99 5.08 0.16
C CYS A 54 0.39 4.47 0.39
N THR A 55 0.47 3.26 0.94
CA THR A 55 1.73 2.53 1.13
C THR A 55 2.04 1.58 -0.02
N ALA A 56 1.07 1.29 -0.90
CA ALA A 56 1.23 0.29 -1.95
C ALA A 56 2.44 0.52 -2.88
N PRO A 57 2.76 1.74 -3.34
CA PRO A 57 3.95 1.96 -4.15
C PRO A 57 5.25 1.54 -3.44
N ALA A 58 5.40 1.87 -2.17
CA ALA A 58 6.58 1.52 -1.38
C ALA A 58 6.60 0.02 -1.02
N ASP A 59 5.44 -0.57 -0.71
CA ASP A 59 5.30 -2.01 -0.46
C ASP A 59 5.71 -2.82 -1.69
N PHE A 60 5.28 -2.45 -2.89
CA PHE A 60 5.66 -3.20 -4.09
C PHE A 60 7.12 -2.99 -4.49
N LEU A 61 7.73 -1.85 -4.18
CA LEU A 61 9.19 -1.71 -4.27
C LEU A 61 9.91 -2.70 -3.33
N PHE A 62 9.37 -2.94 -2.15
CA PHE A 62 9.93 -3.86 -1.17
C PHE A 62 9.69 -5.32 -1.56
N THR A 63 8.48 -5.69 -1.99
CA THR A 63 8.08 -7.09 -2.17
C THR A 63 8.42 -7.68 -3.54
N THR A 64 8.66 -6.86 -4.57
CA THR A 64 8.91 -7.35 -5.95
C THR A 64 10.04 -8.36 -6.03
N CYS A 65 11.11 -8.19 -5.27
CA CYS A 65 12.24 -9.14 -5.30
C CYS A 65 11.89 -10.56 -4.82
N ALA A 66 10.84 -10.71 -4.03
CA ALA A 66 10.39 -12.02 -3.54
C ALA A 66 9.60 -12.81 -4.61
N ASP A 67 8.83 -12.11 -5.45
CA ASP A 67 8.12 -12.73 -6.57
C ASP A 67 8.04 -11.76 -7.77
N PRO A 68 9.14 -11.57 -8.50
CA PRO A 68 9.17 -10.64 -9.64
C PRO A 68 8.16 -10.99 -10.73
N LYS A 69 7.86 -12.27 -10.91
CA LYS A 69 6.93 -12.75 -11.95
C LYS A 69 5.51 -12.26 -11.70
N ARG A 70 5.04 -12.35 -10.45
CA ARG A 70 3.70 -11.85 -10.08
C ARG A 70 3.60 -10.34 -10.18
N HIS A 71 4.64 -9.63 -9.80
CA HIS A 71 4.69 -8.16 -9.90
C HIS A 71 4.75 -7.71 -11.36
N LEU A 72 5.46 -8.44 -12.24
CA LEU A 72 5.46 -8.18 -13.68
C LEU A 72 4.07 -8.39 -14.27
N GLU A 73 3.41 -9.50 -13.96
CA GLU A 73 2.04 -9.79 -14.40
C GLU A 73 1.07 -8.65 -13.96
N ALA A 74 1.18 -8.23 -12.70
CA ALA A 74 0.38 -7.12 -12.18
C ALA A 74 0.64 -5.82 -12.95
N SER A 75 1.91 -5.46 -13.18
CA SER A 75 2.28 -4.28 -13.94
C SER A 75 1.75 -4.31 -15.39
N GLN A 76 1.85 -5.46 -16.06
CA GLN A 76 1.32 -5.63 -17.43
C GLN A 76 -0.20 -5.52 -17.46
N LEU A 77 -0.91 -6.10 -16.48
CA LEU A 77 -2.36 -5.96 -16.35
C LEU A 77 -2.81 -4.52 -16.08
N LEU A 78 -1.96 -3.72 -15.44
CA LEU A 78 -2.16 -2.29 -15.23
C LEU A 78 -1.71 -1.43 -16.42
N GLY A 79 -1.27 -2.05 -17.52
CA GLY A 79 -1.01 -1.38 -18.81
C GLY A 79 0.46 -1.08 -19.10
N SER A 80 1.43 -1.71 -18.43
CA SER A 80 2.83 -1.58 -18.84
C SER A 80 3.17 -2.51 -20.00
N ASP A 81 4.08 -2.07 -20.86
CA ASP A 81 4.66 -2.85 -21.95
C ASP A 81 5.99 -3.51 -21.54
N LEU A 82 6.18 -3.80 -20.25
CA LEU A 82 7.40 -4.44 -19.77
C LEU A 82 7.59 -5.82 -20.39
N PRO A 83 8.78 -6.13 -20.93
CA PRO A 83 9.08 -7.45 -21.44
C PRO A 83 9.27 -8.46 -20.30
N ASN A 84 9.04 -9.73 -20.59
CA ASN A 84 9.22 -10.83 -19.61
C ASN A 84 10.66 -10.98 -19.10
N THR A 85 11.61 -10.28 -19.72
CA THR A 85 13.02 -10.25 -19.35
C THR A 85 13.39 -9.03 -18.49
N ALA A 86 12.40 -8.22 -18.10
CA ALA A 86 12.64 -7.03 -17.26
C ALA A 86 13.26 -7.43 -15.92
N SER A 87 14.20 -6.61 -15.43
CA SER A 87 14.80 -6.85 -14.11
C SER A 87 13.81 -6.60 -12.98
N PRO A 88 13.97 -7.25 -11.82
CA PRO A 88 13.11 -7.01 -10.66
C PRO A 88 13.03 -5.53 -10.27
N ASP A 89 14.13 -4.80 -10.33
CA ASP A 89 14.17 -3.37 -10.00
C ASP A 89 13.36 -2.54 -11.01
N THR A 90 13.45 -2.88 -12.30
CA THR A 90 12.65 -2.21 -13.35
C THR A 90 11.15 -2.47 -13.12
N ILE A 91 10.79 -3.73 -12.82
CA ILE A 91 9.39 -4.12 -12.54
C ILE A 91 8.86 -3.35 -11.32
N ALA A 92 9.63 -3.32 -10.23
CA ALA A 92 9.25 -2.64 -9.01
C ALA A 92 8.97 -1.14 -9.22
N ASN A 93 9.89 -0.46 -9.91
CA ASN A 93 9.76 0.97 -10.17
C ASN A 93 8.56 1.27 -11.08
N VAL A 94 8.41 0.54 -12.19
CA VAL A 94 7.29 0.76 -13.12
C VAL A 94 5.94 0.50 -12.44
N LEU A 95 5.82 -0.57 -11.67
CA LEU A 95 4.58 -0.88 -10.94
C LEU A 95 4.27 0.20 -9.90
N ALA A 96 5.27 0.65 -9.14
CA ALA A 96 5.09 1.73 -8.16
C ALA A 96 4.65 3.04 -8.83
N ASP A 97 5.25 3.39 -9.97
CA ASP A 97 4.92 4.61 -10.71
C ASP A 97 3.52 4.54 -11.34
N GLN A 98 3.09 3.37 -11.83
CA GLN A 98 1.71 3.16 -12.29
C GLN A 98 0.70 3.41 -11.17
N LEU A 99 0.98 2.91 -9.96
CA LEU A 99 0.10 3.13 -8.81
C LEU A 99 0.06 4.61 -8.42
N ARG A 100 1.21 5.29 -8.39
CA ARG A 100 1.26 6.74 -8.15
C ARG A 100 0.49 7.53 -9.18
N SER A 101 0.56 7.13 -10.46
CA SER A 101 -0.22 7.75 -11.52
C SER A 101 -1.72 7.60 -11.27
N PHE A 102 -2.20 6.40 -10.97
CA PHE A 102 -3.61 6.19 -10.62
C PHE A 102 -4.04 7.00 -9.39
N MET A 103 -3.22 7.03 -8.34
CA MET A 103 -3.52 7.85 -7.16
C MET A 103 -3.67 9.33 -7.53
N SER A 104 -2.80 9.85 -8.38
CA SER A 104 -2.85 11.22 -8.88
C SER A 104 -4.11 11.46 -9.73
N ASP A 105 -4.41 10.57 -10.68
CA ASP A 105 -5.54 10.71 -11.60
C ASP A 105 -6.89 10.72 -10.87
N PHE A 106 -7.00 9.97 -9.78
CA PHE A 106 -8.19 9.94 -8.94
C PHE A 106 -8.17 10.97 -7.80
N GLY A 107 -7.14 11.80 -7.70
CA GLY A 107 -7.00 12.81 -6.66
C GLY A 107 -6.87 12.21 -5.26
N CYS A 108 -6.33 10.99 -5.16
CA CYS A 108 -5.99 10.37 -3.89
C CYS A 108 -4.73 11.03 -3.30
N PRO A 109 -4.61 11.11 -1.98
CA PRO A 109 -3.36 11.48 -1.33
C PRO A 109 -2.23 10.56 -1.81
N ASN A 110 -1.14 11.17 -2.29
CA ASN A 110 0.03 10.42 -2.75
C ASN A 110 1.09 10.41 -1.65
N GLY A 111 0.81 9.63 -0.62
CA GLY A 111 1.68 9.42 0.53
C GLY A 111 1.13 9.94 1.86
N LEU A 112 1.79 9.53 2.92
CA LEU A 112 1.39 9.77 4.31
C LEU A 112 1.41 11.26 4.69
N LYS A 113 2.34 12.02 4.12
CA LYS A 113 2.45 13.46 4.39
C LYS A 113 1.17 14.23 4.03
N GLN A 114 0.51 13.87 2.95
CA GLN A 114 -0.75 14.49 2.55
C GLN A 114 -1.94 14.08 3.45
N MET A 115 -1.76 13.04 4.24
CA MET A 115 -2.73 12.61 5.25
C MET A 115 -2.44 13.15 6.65
N GLY A 116 -1.45 14.05 6.78
CA GLY A 116 -1.11 14.69 8.05
C GLY A 116 -0.13 13.92 8.93
N PHE A 117 0.57 12.94 8.36
CA PHE A 117 1.68 12.27 9.03
C PHE A 117 3.01 12.91 8.65
N ASP A 118 3.97 12.81 9.53
CA ASP A 118 5.35 13.24 9.32
C ASP A 118 6.33 12.15 9.81
N ARG A 119 7.62 12.41 9.66
CA ARG A 119 8.67 11.48 10.05
C ARG A 119 8.61 11.08 11.54
N SER A 120 8.11 11.94 12.41
CA SER A 120 7.99 11.64 13.84
C SER A 120 6.94 10.57 14.16
N ASN A 121 6.06 10.27 13.21
CA ASN A 121 5.03 9.24 13.34
C ASN A 121 5.51 7.85 12.90
N VAL A 122 6.60 7.76 12.13
CA VAL A 122 7.05 6.51 11.49
C VAL A 122 7.27 5.39 12.50
N ASP A 123 8.04 5.64 13.53
CA ASP A 123 8.35 4.61 14.53
C ASP A 123 7.10 4.05 15.19
N LYS A 124 6.18 4.95 15.56
CA LYS A 124 4.91 4.56 16.18
C LYS A 124 3.99 3.79 15.23
N LEU A 125 3.98 4.16 13.95
CA LEU A 125 3.26 3.42 12.92
C LEU A 125 3.87 2.04 12.71
N ALA A 126 5.20 1.94 12.65
CA ALA A 126 5.91 0.68 12.47
C ALA A 126 5.70 -0.29 13.63
N GLU A 127 5.84 0.18 14.88
CA GLU A 127 5.53 -0.64 16.06
C GLU A 127 4.10 -1.17 16.04
N ALA A 128 3.11 -0.30 15.72
CA ALA A 128 1.72 -0.70 15.67
C ALA A 128 1.42 -1.67 14.52
N ALA A 129 2.08 -1.51 13.37
CA ALA A 129 1.94 -2.41 12.23
C ALA A 129 2.49 -3.81 12.52
N LEU A 130 3.66 -3.91 13.16
CA LEU A 130 4.28 -5.20 13.53
C LEU A 130 3.43 -5.98 14.52
N ASN A 131 2.72 -5.30 15.40
CA ASN A 131 1.77 -5.91 16.32
C ASN A 131 0.44 -6.32 15.65
N SER A 132 0.24 -5.98 14.39
CA SER A 132 -0.95 -6.35 13.62
C SER A 132 -0.84 -7.79 13.07
N PHE A 133 -1.22 -8.75 13.89
CA PHE A 133 -0.96 -10.18 13.75
C PHE A 133 -1.60 -10.89 12.54
N ARG A 134 -2.51 -10.26 11.80
CA ARG A 134 -3.31 -10.97 10.79
C ARG A 134 -2.76 -10.93 9.36
N SER A 135 -2.03 -9.91 9.01
CA SER A 135 -1.59 -9.67 7.62
C SER A 135 -0.09 -9.85 7.40
N ASN A 136 0.71 -9.67 8.45
CA ASN A 136 2.16 -9.73 8.35
C ASN A 136 2.74 -11.14 8.09
N PRO A 137 2.19 -12.23 8.68
CA PRO A 137 2.73 -13.58 8.49
C PRO A 137 2.67 -14.11 7.06
N ILE A 138 1.82 -13.54 6.19
CA ILE A 138 1.68 -13.96 4.79
C ILE A 138 2.38 -13.01 3.81
N SER A 139 3.16 -12.08 4.31
CA SER A 139 4.02 -11.25 3.47
C SER A 139 4.98 -12.15 2.69
N PRO A 140 5.17 -11.93 1.37
CA PRO A 140 6.10 -12.71 0.55
C PRO A 140 7.56 -12.51 0.94
N ARG A 141 7.84 -11.49 1.74
CA ARG A 141 9.15 -11.15 2.27
C ARG A 141 9.07 -10.94 3.78
N GLU A 142 10.07 -11.45 4.49
CA GLU A 142 10.18 -11.21 5.93
C GLU A 142 10.26 -9.72 6.23
N ILE A 143 9.61 -9.33 7.32
CA ILE A 143 9.54 -7.95 7.77
C ILE A 143 10.05 -7.83 9.20
N ASP A 144 10.73 -6.72 9.46
CA ASP A 144 11.18 -6.27 10.75
C ASP A 144 10.87 -4.78 10.94
N PHE A 145 11.28 -4.21 12.05
CA PHE A 145 11.04 -2.81 12.35
C PHE A 145 11.67 -1.88 11.30
N ASP A 146 12.88 -2.18 10.87
CA ASP A 146 13.62 -1.32 9.94
C ASP A 146 12.98 -1.33 8.55
N SER A 147 12.59 -2.49 8.05
CA SER A 147 11.91 -2.62 6.74
C SER A 147 10.53 -1.96 6.73
N VAL A 148 9.75 -2.10 7.81
CA VAL A 148 8.45 -1.45 7.93
C VAL A 148 8.59 0.07 8.05
N SER A 149 9.56 0.55 8.82
CA SER A 149 9.88 1.97 8.91
C SER A 149 10.30 2.55 7.56
N ASP A 150 11.16 1.85 6.80
CA ASP A 150 11.59 2.25 5.46
C ASP A 150 10.42 2.33 4.47
N ILE A 151 9.45 1.39 4.53
CA ILE A 151 8.23 1.46 3.72
C ILE A 151 7.42 2.71 4.08
N TYR A 152 7.21 3.00 5.36
CA TYR A 152 6.48 4.20 5.77
C TYR A 152 7.20 5.50 5.38
N GLU A 153 8.53 5.55 5.49
CA GLU A 153 9.31 6.73 5.08
C GLU A 153 9.24 7.00 3.57
N LYS A 154 9.09 5.96 2.75
CA LYS A 154 8.96 6.04 1.29
C LYS A 154 7.51 6.25 0.83
N SER A 155 6.57 6.23 1.74
CA SER A 155 5.13 6.47 1.52
C SER A 155 4.76 7.93 1.85
#